data_c349a382ad3230a67be48103cf5cef89
#
_entry.id   c349a382ad3230a67be48103cf5cef89
#
_cell.length_a   1.000
_cell.length_b   1.000
_cell.length_c   1.000
_cell.angle_alpha   90.00
_cell.angle_beta   90.00
_cell.angle_gamma   90.00
#
_symmetry.space_group_name_H-M   'P 1'
#
loop_
_entity.id
_entity.type
_entity.pdbx_description
1 polymer ?
#
loop_
_entity_poly.entity_id
_entity_poly.type
_entity_poly.pdbx_seq_one_letter_code
_entity_poly.pdbx_strand_id
1 'polypeptide(L)'
;MLRRRLIATCYHTLINRHTEFKMGHYWYMYGEILVIIAMVTHLLLCPYTKVEESFNTQAIHDLLYHRMDVAKYDHLEFPGVVPRSFLGPIVSALISAPWVWLVHLFGGHKFIVQVLVRFVLGSFVLAGLLSFANAVGEKFGQNVKLTFLVICASQFHFIFYMTRPLPNIFALPLVLMALSCWLRQRHIGFVWYAGTAIVIFRSELGLYLGVILLVELWTQRLHLFTFLKIVIPAGIFLIGLTVLVDSYFWLRWLWPEGEVFWYNTVLNKSSHWGTLPYLWYFYSAIPRALAFSVLFIPVGLYLTAELRPLIIPAVLFVCLYSFLPHKELRFIIYVFPVFNVAVASAVTKLWLNRQKAKVKWLLAVIAVAHILGNVLVTCMFLYISHHNYPGGIAIARLHRLESQNTDVHVHIDVATAQSGVTRFTQLNDNWVYNKTEDLPVAGIDMLSYTHLLCGPIKEQIPTMYYSDTHDVQAVILGFDKIYIDKYKFPFLHIARSPKIWLLKQKKTE
;
A
#
# COMPACT_ATOMS: atom_id res chain seq x y z
N MET A 1 -65.55 -2.46 7.90
CA MET A 1 -64.66 -1.83 6.88
C MET A 1 -63.36 -1.22 7.43
N LEU A 2 -63.35 -0.55 8.55
CA LEU A 2 -62.11 0.08 9.13
C LEU A 2 -60.99 -0.94 9.45
N ARG A 3 -61.32 -2.13 9.99
CA ARG A 3 -60.29 -3.15 10.37
C ARG A 3 -59.57 -3.74 9.17
N ARG A 4 -60.23 -3.86 8.00
CA ARG A 4 -59.56 -4.33 6.75
C ARG A 4 -58.63 -3.26 6.14
N ARG A 5 -58.93 -1.97 6.26
CA ARG A 5 -58.08 -0.89 5.81
C ARG A 5 -56.83 -0.73 6.68
N LEU A 6 -56.95 -0.87 8.01
CA LEU A 6 -55.80 -0.82 8.91
C LEU A 6 -54.80 -2.00 8.67
N ILE A 7 -55.33 -3.21 8.44
CA ILE A 7 -54.47 -4.36 8.13
C ILE A 7 -53.78 -4.23 6.79
N ALA A 8 -54.48 -3.72 5.76
CA ALA A 8 -53.87 -3.45 4.45
C ALA A 8 -52.78 -2.38 4.51
N THR A 9 -53.02 -1.31 5.30
CA THR A 9 -52.02 -0.23 5.49
C THR A 9 -50.80 -0.74 6.27
N CYS A 10 -50.95 -1.52 7.33
CA CYS A 10 -49.87 -2.15 8.04
C CYS A 10 -49.08 -3.16 7.16
N TYR A 11 -49.76 -3.93 6.35
CA TYR A 11 -49.13 -4.89 5.42
C TYR A 11 -48.33 -4.14 4.31
N HIS A 12 -48.89 -3.07 3.74
CA HIS A 12 -48.19 -2.22 2.77
C HIS A 12 -46.98 -1.52 3.39
N THR A 13 -47.09 -1.02 4.63
CA THR A 13 -45.98 -0.37 5.33
C THR A 13 -44.88 -1.37 5.71
N LEU A 14 -45.22 -2.63 6.08
CA LEU A 14 -44.27 -3.68 6.35
C LEU A 14 -43.57 -4.18 5.09
N ILE A 15 -44.33 -4.37 3.98
CA ILE A 15 -43.74 -4.77 2.69
C ILE A 15 -42.82 -3.67 2.15
N ASN A 16 -43.23 -2.39 2.20
CA ASN A 16 -42.39 -1.25 1.78
C ASN A 16 -41.14 -1.14 2.67
N ARG A 17 -41.25 -1.27 3.99
CA ARG A 17 -40.05 -1.32 4.86
C ARG A 17 -39.16 -2.53 4.55
N HIS A 18 -39.71 -3.69 4.22
CA HIS A 18 -38.91 -4.88 3.88
C HIS A 18 -38.24 -4.76 2.50
N THR A 19 -38.90 -4.14 1.51
CA THR A 19 -38.35 -3.86 0.19
C THR A 19 -37.34 -2.70 0.22
N GLU A 20 -37.59 -1.64 0.99
CA GLU A 20 -36.61 -0.57 1.23
C GLU A 20 -35.39 -1.08 2.00
N PHE A 21 -35.57 -1.99 2.97
CA PHE A 21 -34.47 -2.61 3.71
C PHE A 21 -33.63 -3.54 2.81
N LYS A 22 -34.26 -4.33 1.93
CA LYS A 22 -33.55 -5.16 0.95
C LYS A 22 -32.85 -4.33 -0.13
N MET A 23 -33.53 -3.32 -0.71
CA MET A 23 -32.90 -2.42 -1.68
C MET A 23 -31.75 -1.63 -1.06
N GLY A 24 -31.90 -1.16 0.18
CA GLY A 24 -30.82 -0.50 0.92
C GLY A 24 -29.60 -1.40 1.10
N HIS A 25 -29.79 -2.67 1.38
CA HIS A 25 -28.69 -3.62 1.56
C HIS A 25 -27.90 -3.85 0.28
N TYR A 26 -28.54 -3.95 -0.88
CA TYR A 26 -27.84 -4.08 -2.17
C TYR A 26 -27.02 -2.83 -2.51
N TRP A 27 -27.52 -1.62 -2.26
CA TRP A 27 -26.80 -0.39 -2.54
C TRP A 27 -25.46 -0.29 -1.76
N TYR A 28 -25.42 -0.79 -0.53
CA TYR A 28 -24.19 -0.77 0.28
C TYR A 28 -23.11 -1.74 -0.23
N MET A 29 -23.52 -2.86 -0.84
CA MET A 29 -22.60 -3.80 -1.49
C MET A 29 -21.89 -3.19 -2.70
N TYR A 30 -22.50 -2.25 -3.42
CA TYR A 30 -21.83 -1.59 -4.56
C TYR A 30 -20.56 -0.83 -4.16
N GLY A 31 -20.55 -0.20 -2.98
CA GLY A 31 -19.36 0.48 -2.47
C GLY A 31 -18.22 -0.50 -2.21
N GLU A 32 -18.51 -1.67 -1.65
CA GLU A 32 -17.54 -2.72 -1.38
C GLU A 32 -16.99 -3.32 -2.68
N ILE A 33 -17.86 -3.64 -3.64
CA ILE A 33 -17.50 -4.13 -4.97
C ILE A 33 -16.62 -3.12 -5.71
N LEU A 34 -16.92 -1.82 -5.62
CA LEU A 34 -16.15 -0.78 -6.27
C LEU A 34 -14.71 -0.72 -5.73
N VAL A 35 -14.51 -0.87 -4.42
CA VAL A 35 -13.17 -0.95 -3.81
C VAL A 35 -12.42 -2.19 -4.31
N ILE A 36 -13.09 -3.35 -4.41
CA ILE A 36 -12.49 -4.58 -4.92
C ILE A 36 -12.05 -4.40 -6.38
N ILE A 37 -12.93 -3.86 -7.24
CA ILE A 37 -12.60 -3.59 -8.65
C ILE A 37 -11.41 -2.64 -8.75
N ALA A 38 -11.41 -1.54 -7.99
CA ALA A 38 -10.31 -0.59 -7.98
C ALA A 38 -9.00 -1.26 -7.53
N MET A 39 -9.00 -2.06 -6.45
CA MET A 39 -7.85 -2.80 -5.96
C MET A 39 -7.28 -3.75 -7.03
N VAL A 40 -8.13 -4.57 -7.63
CA VAL A 40 -7.71 -5.55 -8.67
C VAL A 40 -7.15 -4.82 -9.89
N THR A 41 -7.80 -3.73 -10.32
CA THR A 41 -7.33 -2.91 -11.45
C THR A 41 -5.92 -2.35 -11.19
N HIS A 42 -5.67 -1.77 -10.01
CA HIS A 42 -4.35 -1.25 -9.65
C HIS A 42 -3.29 -2.35 -9.56
N LEU A 43 -3.64 -3.50 -9.00
CA LEU A 43 -2.75 -4.65 -8.89
C LEU A 43 -2.33 -5.18 -10.28
N LEU A 44 -3.28 -5.36 -11.20
CA LEU A 44 -3.02 -5.90 -12.53
C LEU A 44 -2.27 -4.91 -13.44
N LEU A 45 -2.57 -3.61 -13.33
CA LEU A 45 -1.89 -2.59 -14.12
C LEU A 45 -0.49 -2.25 -13.58
N CYS A 46 -0.22 -2.46 -12.28
CA CYS A 46 1.07 -2.21 -11.64
C CYS A 46 1.57 -3.47 -10.89
N PRO A 47 1.88 -4.58 -11.62
CA PRO A 47 2.20 -5.85 -10.98
C PRO A 47 3.62 -5.93 -10.42
N TYR A 48 4.52 -5.06 -10.85
CA TYR A 48 5.91 -5.00 -10.38
C TYR A 48 6.04 -4.25 -9.05
N THR A 49 7.17 -4.45 -8.37
CA THR A 49 7.49 -3.88 -7.06
C THR A 49 8.64 -2.88 -7.14
N LYS A 50 8.83 -2.08 -6.09
CA LYS A 50 9.98 -1.18 -5.91
C LYS A 50 10.90 -1.72 -4.83
N VAL A 51 12.10 -1.13 -4.71
CA VAL A 51 13.11 -1.54 -3.72
C VAL A 51 12.58 -1.53 -2.28
N GLU A 52 11.72 -0.60 -1.92
CA GLU A 52 11.15 -0.49 -0.58
C GLU A 52 10.24 -1.67 -0.20
N GLU A 53 9.77 -2.42 -1.19
CA GLU A 53 8.95 -3.62 -1.05
C GLU A 53 9.82 -4.90 -1.05
N SER A 54 11.12 -4.77 -1.36
CA SER A 54 12.03 -5.88 -1.66
C SER A 54 12.06 -6.89 -0.53
N PHE A 55 12.39 -6.47 0.71
CA PHE A 55 12.51 -7.41 1.83
C PHE A 55 11.29 -8.32 1.97
N ASN A 56 10.10 -7.74 2.08
CA ASN A 56 8.89 -8.55 2.29
C ASN A 56 8.54 -9.41 1.08
N THR A 57 8.78 -8.91 -0.14
CA THR A 57 8.55 -9.67 -1.38
C THR A 57 9.48 -10.88 -1.45
N GLN A 58 10.78 -10.69 -1.18
CA GLN A 58 11.77 -11.77 -1.19
C GLN A 58 11.54 -12.76 -0.04
N ALA A 59 11.24 -12.26 1.17
CA ALA A 59 10.91 -13.13 2.31
C ALA A 59 9.71 -14.04 2.03
N ILE A 60 8.64 -13.50 1.38
CA ILE A 60 7.50 -14.34 1.00
C ILE A 60 7.89 -15.35 -0.08
N HIS A 61 8.70 -14.96 -1.07
CA HIS A 61 9.24 -15.89 -2.05
C HIS A 61 10.00 -17.02 -1.37
N ASP A 62 10.93 -16.69 -0.48
CA ASP A 62 11.83 -17.65 0.15
C ASP A 62 11.06 -18.62 1.06
N LEU A 63 10.07 -18.13 1.80
CA LEU A 63 9.13 -18.98 2.57
C LEU A 63 8.38 -19.98 1.69
N LEU A 64 7.96 -19.59 0.49
CA LEU A 64 7.19 -20.45 -0.42
C LEU A 64 8.07 -21.45 -1.17
N TYR A 65 9.30 -21.07 -1.58
CA TYR A 65 10.17 -21.87 -2.46
C TYR A 65 11.32 -22.53 -1.73
N HIS A 66 11.93 -21.89 -0.73
CA HIS A 66 13.04 -22.44 0.07
C HIS A 66 12.56 -23.01 1.41
N ARG A 67 11.35 -22.69 1.84
CA ARG A 67 10.69 -23.21 3.05
C ARG A 67 11.57 -23.03 4.30
N MET A 68 12.11 -24.13 4.88
CA MET A 68 12.94 -24.10 6.10
C MET A 68 14.44 -23.98 5.81
N ASP A 69 14.85 -23.96 4.55
CA ASP A 69 16.27 -23.78 4.16
C ASP A 69 16.62 -22.28 4.20
N VAL A 70 16.77 -21.76 5.41
CA VAL A 70 17.02 -20.33 5.67
C VAL A 70 18.34 -19.87 5.04
N ALA A 71 19.33 -20.78 4.86
CA ALA A 71 20.61 -20.43 4.25
C ALA A 71 20.50 -19.87 2.82
N LYS A 72 19.40 -20.17 2.11
CA LYS A 72 19.11 -19.67 0.74
C LYS A 72 18.30 -18.39 0.70
N TYR A 73 17.96 -17.81 1.85
CA TYR A 73 17.12 -16.63 1.90
C TYR A 73 17.86 -15.36 1.46
N ASP A 74 17.20 -14.55 0.66
CA ASP A 74 17.75 -13.32 0.06
C ASP A 74 18.30 -12.33 1.10
N HIS A 75 17.66 -12.24 2.28
CA HIS A 75 18.05 -11.28 3.31
C HIS A 75 19.40 -11.61 3.99
N LEU A 76 19.92 -12.82 3.89
CA LEU A 76 21.25 -13.16 4.40
C LEU A 76 22.36 -12.63 3.47
N GLU A 77 22.09 -12.55 2.17
CA GLU A 77 22.98 -11.96 1.18
C GLU A 77 22.79 -10.44 1.08
N PHE A 78 21.53 -9.98 1.14
CA PHE A 78 21.14 -8.57 1.02
C PHE A 78 20.31 -8.12 2.25
N PRO A 79 20.93 -7.98 3.44
CA PRO A 79 20.20 -7.76 4.70
C PRO A 79 19.48 -6.41 4.79
N GLY A 80 19.81 -5.48 3.89
CA GLY A 80 19.36 -4.10 3.98
C GLY A 80 19.98 -3.35 5.18
N VAL A 81 19.52 -2.11 5.40
CA VAL A 81 20.10 -1.23 6.44
C VAL A 81 19.58 -1.56 7.83
N VAL A 82 18.35 -2.04 7.93
CA VAL A 82 17.70 -2.42 9.21
C VAL A 82 16.87 -3.68 9.02
N PRO A 83 16.83 -4.56 10.02
CA PRO A 83 16.03 -5.77 9.95
C PRO A 83 14.54 -5.48 9.89
N ARG A 84 13.78 -6.43 9.32
CA ARG A 84 12.31 -6.39 9.27
C ARG A 84 11.74 -7.69 9.81
N SER A 85 10.49 -7.64 10.30
CA SER A 85 9.81 -8.82 10.82
C SER A 85 9.36 -9.77 9.71
N PHE A 86 9.56 -11.07 9.93
CA PHE A 86 9.06 -12.16 9.09
C PHE A 86 7.59 -12.50 9.35
N LEU A 87 6.99 -12.01 10.43
CA LEU A 87 5.60 -12.35 10.78
C LEU A 87 4.58 -11.98 9.68
N GLY A 88 4.74 -10.80 9.05
CA GLY A 88 3.92 -10.41 7.91
C GLY A 88 4.09 -11.33 6.69
N PRO A 89 5.33 -11.53 6.21
CA PRO A 89 5.66 -12.52 5.18
C PRO A 89 5.14 -13.92 5.48
N ILE A 90 5.28 -14.45 6.70
CA ILE A 90 4.81 -15.78 7.09
C ILE A 90 3.29 -15.90 6.91
N VAL A 91 2.52 -14.96 7.45
CA VAL A 91 1.06 -14.98 7.32
C VAL A 91 0.64 -14.93 5.84
N SER A 92 1.28 -14.07 5.04
CA SER A 92 1.01 -13.97 3.62
C SER A 92 1.37 -15.24 2.86
N ALA A 93 2.52 -15.85 3.15
CA ALA A 93 2.98 -17.08 2.53
C ALA A 93 2.04 -18.26 2.87
N LEU A 94 1.69 -18.42 4.15
CA LEU A 94 0.80 -19.51 4.61
C LEU A 94 -0.57 -19.46 3.93
N ILE A 95 -1.18 -18.28 3.82
CA ILE A 95 -2.50 -18.14 3.19
C ILE A 95 -2.41 -18.28 1.67
N SER A 96 -1.29 -17.86 1.08
CA SER A 96 -1.06 -18.00 -0.36
C SER A 96 -0.69 -19.44 -0.77
N ALA A 97 -0.08 -20.24 0.11
CA ALA A 97 0.48 -21.55 -0.23
C ALA A 97 -0.47 -22.50 -0.96
N PRO A 98 -1.76 -22.67 -0.56
CA PRO A 98 -2.70 -23.54 -1.29
C PRO A 98 -2.93 -23.08 -2.74
N TRP A 99 -3.02 -21.77 -2.94
CA TRP A 99 -3.22 -21.16 -4.26
C TRP A 99 -1.96 -21.23 -5.12
N VAL A 100 -0.79 -21.09 -4.50
CA VAL A 100 0.52 -21.28 -5.18
C VAL A 100 0.65 -22.71 -5.70
N TRP A 101 0.26 -23.69 -4.90
CA TRP A 101 0.20 -25.09 -5.33
C TRP A 101 -0.69 -25.27 -6.57
N LEU A 102 -1.87 -24.64 -6.58
CA LEU A 102 -2.76 -24.66 -7.75
C LEU A 102 -2.11 -23.99 -8.98
N VAL A 103 -1.48 -22.82 -8.80
CA VAL A 103 -0.77 -22.15 -9.90
C VAL A 103 0.26 -23.06 -10.53
N HIS A 104 1.06 -23.78 -9.73
CA HIS A 104 2.06 -24.72 -10.23
C HIS A 104 1.43 -25.96 -10.89
N LEU A 105 0.33 -26.48 -10.32
CA LEU A 105 -0.40 -27.61 -10.90
C LEU A 105 -0.88 -27.31 -12.34
N PHE A 106 -1.28 -26.07 -12.62
CA PHE A 106 -1.70 -25.61 -13.94
C PHE A 106 -0.57 -25.02 -14.79
N GLY A 107 0.70 -25.24 -14.43
CA GLY A 107 1.87 -24.78 -15.19
C GLY A 107 2.08 -23.26 -15.16
N GLY A 108 1.52 -22.56 -14.17
CA GLY A 108 1.73 -21.13 -14.00
C GLY A 108 3.14 -20.80 -13.49
N HIS A 109 3.68 -19.66 -13.89
CA HIS A 109 5.02 -19.23 -13.54
C HIS A 109 5.08 -18.37 -12.28
N LYS A 110 6.27 -18.24 -11.66
CA LYS A 110 6.54 -17.52 -10.41
C LYS A 110 5.96 -16.09 -10.36
N PHE A 111 5.91 -15.36 -11.47
CA PHE A 111 5.38 -14.00 -11.50
C PHE A 111 3.88 -13.91 -11.19
N ILE A 112 3.09 -14.94 -11.57
CA ILE A 112 1.68 -15.04 -11.19
C ILE A 112 1.55 -15.16 -9.67
N VAL A 113 2.48 -15.88 -9.04
CA VAL A 113 2.53 -16.03 -7.58
C VAL A 113 2.77 -14.68 -6.90
N GLN A 114 3.64 -13.80 -7.46
CA GLN A 114 3.80 -12.43 -6.94
C GLN A 114 2.48 -11.65 -6.93
N VAL A 115 1.72 -11.72 -8.01
CA VAL A 115 0.41 -11.05 -8.11
C VAL A 115 -0.57 -11.64 -7.08
N LEU A 116 -0.58 -12.96 -6.93
CA LEU A 116 -1.43 -13.67 -5.97
C LEU A 116 -1.11 -13.27 -4.51
N VAL A 117 0.16 -13.25 -4.14
CA VAL A 117 0.61 -12.84 -2.79
C VAL A 117 0.19 -11.41 -2.48
N ARG A 118 0.34 -10.51 -3.46
CA ARG A 118 -0.10 -9.12 -3.33
C ARG A 118 -1.62 -9.00 -3.24
N PHE A 119 -2.37 -9.84 -3.95
CA PHE A 119 -3.83 -9.91 -3.82
C PHE A 119 -4.25 -10.37 -2.42
N VAL A 120 -3.57 -11.36 -1.84
CA VAL A 120 -3.81 -11.82 -0.47
C VAL A 120 -3.58 -10.69 0.53
N LEU A 121 -2.47 -9.95 0.42
CA LEU A 121 -2.22 -8.79 1.27
C LEU A 121 -3.29 -7.71 1.09
N GLY A 122 -3.67 -7.41 -0.14
CA GLY A 122 -4.76 -6.46 -0.44
C GLY A 122 -6.08 -6.88 0.18
N SER A 123 -6.35 -8.19 0.24
CA SER A 123 -7.55 -8.73 0.87
C SER A 123 -7.58 -8.53 2.40
N PHE A 124 -6.41 -8.59 3.07
CA PHE A 124 -6.32 -8.22 4.49
C PHE A 124 -6.61 -6.74 4.72
N VAL A 125 -6.04 -5.87 3.88
CA VAL A 125 -6.32 -4.42 3.97
C VAL A 125 -7.79 -4.14 3.68
N LEU A 126 -8.38 -4.82 2.70
CA LEU A 126 -9.80 -4.73 2.38
C LEU A 126 -10.67 -5.14 3.58
N ALA A 127 -10.37 -6.27 4.23
CA ALA A 127 -11.09 -6.73 5.41
C ALA A 127 -11.04 -5.69 6.56
N GLY A 128 -9.86 -5.10 6.81
CA GLY A 128 -9.71 -4.00 7.76
C GLY A 128 -10.53 -2.77 7.38
N LEU A 129 -10.48 -2.37 6.10
CA LEU A 129 -11.25 -1.23 5.58
C LEU A 129 -12.76 -1.45 5.71
N LEU A 130 -13.25 -2.64 5.38
CA LEU A 130 -14.68 -2.96 5.50
C LEU A 130 -15.14 -3.03 6.96
N SER A 131 -14.30 -3.55 7.86
CA SER A 131 -14.57 -3.50 9.30
C SER A 131 -14.69 -2.06 9.81
N PHE A 132 -13.76 -1.19 9.40
CA PHE A 132 -13.78 0.23 9.75
C PHE A 132 -14.99 0.94 9.11
N ALA A 133 -15.28 0.68 7.83
CA ALA A 133 -16.44 1.23 7.13
C ALA A 133 -17.77 0.84 7.81
N ASN A 134 -17.87 -0.41 8.30
CA ASN A 134 -19.04 -0.86 9.06
C ASN A 134 -19.19 -0.09 10.37
N ALA A 135 -18.10 0.11 11.13
CA ALA A 135 -18.12 0.93 12.34
C ALA A 135 -18.49 2.39 12.07
N VAL A 136 -18.03 2.95 10.95
CA VAL A 136 -18.44 4.27 10.46
C VAL A 136 -19.93 4.30 10.14
N GLY A 137 -20.45 3.27 9.47
CA GLY A 137 -21.87 3.14 9.15
C GLY A 137 -22.77 3.03 10.39
N GLU A 138 -22.32 2.29 11.39
CA GLU A 138 -23.00 2.15 12.69
C GLU A 138 -23.05 3.50 13.44
N LYS A 139 -21.99 4.30 13.40
CA LYS A 139 -21.86 5.53 14.17
C LYS A 139 -22.42 6.77 13.44
N PHE A 140 -22.19 6.89 12.13
CA PHE A 140 -22.51 8.09 11.34
C PHE A 140 -23.60 7.86 10.27
N GLY A 141 -24.08 6.64 10.13
CA GLY A 141 -25.14 6.26 9.18
C GLY A 141 -24.63 5.55 7.92
N GLN A 142 -25.48 4.68 7.37
CA GLN A 142 -25.10 3.79 6.24
C GLN A 142 -24.81 4.58 4.94
N ASN A 143 -25.46 5.72 4.71
CA ASN A 143 -25.14 6.57 3.58
C ASN A 143 -23.72 7.13 3.66
N VAL A 144 -23.23 7.43 4.88
CA VAL A 144 -21.83 7.85 5.10
C VAL A 144 -20.89 6.69 4.82
N LYS A 145 -21.20 5.43 5.23
CA LYS A 145 -20.44 4.23 4.87
C LYS A 145 -20.30 4.09 3.35
N LEU A 146 -21.42 4.17 2.61
CA LEU A 146 -21.39 4.03 1.15
C LEU A 146 -20.52 5.12 0.50
N THR A 147 -20.77 6.39 0.87
CA THR A 147 -20.01 7.52 0.35
C THR A 147 -18.51 7.40 0.69
N PHE A 148 -18.18 6.94 1.90
CA PHE A 148 -16.81 6.68 2.33
C PHE A 148 -16.09 5.66 1.42
N LEU A 149 -16.74 4.52 1.14
CA LEU A 149 -16.17 3.49 0.26
C LEU A 149 -15.99 4.00 -1.18
N VAL A 150 -16.97 4.76 -1.71
CA VAL A 150 -16.87 5.37 -3.04
C VAL A 150 -15.71 6.37 -3.11
N ILE A 151 -15.55 7.21 -2.09
CA ILE A 151 -14.42 8.15 -2.02
C ILE A 151 -13.10 7.43 -1.95
N CYS A 152 -12.95 6.40 -1.08
CA CYS A 152 -11.74 5.61 -1.00
C CYS A 152 -11.40 4.94 -2.35
N ALA A 153 -12.38 4.37 -3.05
CA ALA A 153 -12.19 3.73 -4.35
C ALA A 153 -11.82 4.74 -5.46
N SER A 154 -12.21 6.00 -5.33
CA SER A 154 -11.91 7.06 -6.30
C SER A 154 -10.51 7.64 -6.21
N GLN A 155 -9.75 7.32 -5.12
CA GLN A 155 -8.43 7.88 -4.83
C GLN A 155 -7.31 6.90 -5.14
N PHE A 156 -6.22 7.39 -5.76
CA PHE A 156 -5.11 6.56 -6.22
C PHE A 156 -4.31 5.94 -5.06
N HIS A 157 -3.77 6.76 -4.14
CA HIS A 157 -2.68 6.33 -3.27
C HIS A 157 -3.07 5.23 -2.29
N PHE A 158 -4.24 5.32 -1.66
CA PHE A 158 -4.70 4.28 -0.74
C PHE A 158 -4.86 2.93 -1.46
N ILE A 159 -5.57 2.93 -2.59
CA ILE A 159 -5.82 1.71 -3.38
C ILE A 159 -4.52 1.15 -3.98
N PHE A 160 -3.63 2.02 -4.46
CA PHE A 160 -2.35 1.62 -5.03
C PHE A 160 -1.45 0.91 -4.01
N TYR A 161 -1.38 1.46 -2.78
CA TYR A 161 -0.52 0.89 -1.74
C TYR A 161 -1.12 -0.35 -1.07
N MET A 162 -2.43 -0.54 -1.01
CA MET A 162 -3.06 -1.61 -0.23
C MET A 162 -2.63 -3.03 -0.62
N THR A 163 -2.07 -3.22 -1.82
CA THR A 163 -1.55 -4.51 -2.30
C THR A 163 -0.02 -4.61 -2.26
N ARG A 164 0.69 -3.60 -1.71
CA ARG A 164 2.15 -3.55 -1.75
C ARG A 164 2.77 -4.09 -0.46
N PRO A 165 3.72 -5.04 -0.54
CA PRO A 165 4.28 -5.70 0.64
C PRO A 165 5.27 -4.79 1.40
N LEU A 166 4.75 -3.71 1.96
CA LEU A 166 5.47 -2.76 2.79
C LEU A 166 5.13 -2.97 4.26
N PRO A 167 6.03 -2.73 5.23
CA PRO A 167 5.72 -2.80 6.66
C PRO A 167 4.49 -1.97 7.06
N ASN A 168 4.35 -0.77 6.49
CA ASN A 168 3.19 0.09 6.69
C ASN A 168 1.87 -0.58 6.25
N ILE A 169 1.91 -1.38 5.19
CA ILE A 169 0.72 -2.03 4.64
C ILE A 169 0.37 -3.30 5.41
N PHE A 170 1.34 -3.99 6.01
CA PHE A 170 1.05 -5.04 6.99
C PHE A 170 0.43 -4.48 8.28
N ALA A 171 0.85 -3.29 8.72
CA ALA A 171 0.25 -2.59 9.85
C ALA A 171 -1.15 -2.03 9.56
N LEU A 172 -1.42 -1.62 8.32
CA LEU A 172 -2.66 -0.90 7.94
C LEU A 172 -3.96 -1.63 8.29
N PRO A 173 -4.16 -2.93 7.99
CA PRO A 173 -5.36 -3.66 8.38
C PRO A 173 -5.54 -3.69 9.91
N LEU A 174 -4.45 -3.81 10.66
CA LEU A 174 -4.48 -3.81 12.12
C LEU A 174 -4.90 -2.44 12.67
N VAL A 175 -4.39 -1.34 12.11
CA VAL A 175 -4.81 0.02 12.46
C VAL A 175 -6.30 0.23 12.16
N LEU A 176 -6.78 -0.20 11.00
CA LEU A 176 -8.20 -0.09 10.64
C LEU A 176 -9.10 -0.92 11.56
N MET A 177 -8.65 -2.13 11.94
CA MET A 177 -9.34 -2.96 12.93
C MET A 177 -9.32 -2.35 14.33
N ALA A 178 -8.18 -1.75 14.75
CA ALA A 178 -8.08 -1.02 16.01
C ALA A 178 -9.07 0.15 16.04
N LEU A 179 -9.11 0.98 15.00
CA LEU A 179 -10.05 2.09 14.87
C LEU A 179 -11.51 1.61 14.85
N SER A 180 -11.78 0.49 14.18
CA SER A 180 -13.10 -0.16 14.18
C SER A 180 -13.53 -0.60 15.57
N CYS A 181 -12.61 -1.22 16.32
CA CYS A 181 -12.85 -1.62 17.72
C CYS A 181 -13.04 -0.41 18.63
N TRP A 182 -12.25 0.63 18.45
CA TRP A 182 -12.37 1.88 19.19
C TRP A 182 -13.72 2.57 18.98
N LEU A 183 -14.17 2.71 17.72
CA LEU A 183 -15.48 3.30 17.42
C LEU A 183 -16.63 2.52 18.07
N ARG A 184 -16.50 1.21 18.22
CA ARG A 184 -17.47 0.29 18.87
C ARG A 184 -17.23 0.12 20.37
N GLN A 185 -16.29 0.86 20.98
CA GLN A 185 -15.91 0.77 22.40
C GLN A 185 -15.48 -0.65 22.83
N ARG A 186 -14.85 -1.42 21.90
CA ARG A 186 -14.29 -2.75 22.15
C ARG A 186 -12.81 -2.63 22.55
N HIS A 187 -12.54 -2.24 23.80
CA HIS A 187 -11.19 -1.90 24.29
C HIS A 187 -10.18 -3.04 24.18
N ILE A 188 -10.57 -4.29 24.45
CA ILE A 188 -9.67 -5.45 24.31
C ILE A 188 -9.17 -5.56 22.85
N GLY A 189 -10.06 -5.54 21.87
CA GLY A 189 -9.69 -5.58 20.46
C GLY A 189 -8.83 -4.40 20.05
N PHE A 190 -9.15 -3.19 20.53
CA PHE A 190 -8.34 -2.00 20.26
C PHE A 190 -6.89 -2.18 20.76
N VAL A 191 -6.68 -2.62 22.00
CA VAL A 191 -5.33 -2.79 22.57
C VAL A 191 -4.53 -3.89 21.83
N TRP A 192 -5.16 -5.02 21.51
CA TRP A 192 -4.49 -6.11 20.79
C TRP A 192 -4.10 -5.73 19.37
N TYR A 193 -5.01 -5.16 18.56
CA TYR A 193 -4.69 -4.74 17.21
C TYR A 193 -3.67 -3.59 17.18
N ALA A 194 -3.81 -2.61 18.09
CA ALA A 194 -2.86 -1.52 18.23
C ALA A 194 -1.48 -2.03 18.64
N GLY A 195 -1.42 -2.89 19.66
CA GLY A 195 -0.18 -3.51 20.14
C GLY A 195 0.53 -4.29 19.04
N THR A 196 -0.21 -5.12 18.29
CA THR A 196 0.35 -5.89 17.15
C THR A 196 0.92 -4.96 16.08
N ALA A 197 0.20 -3.89 15.71
CA ALA A 197 0.68 -2.93 14.72
C ALA A 197 1.95 -2.20 15.17
N ILE A 198 2.03 -1.80 16.46
CA ILE A 198 3.15 -1.05 17.03
C ILE A 198 4.38 -1.93 17.26
N VAL A 199 4.21 -3.09 17.91
CA VAL A 199 5.33 -3.93 18.37
C VAL A 199 5.98 -4.71 17.23
N ILE A 200 5.17 -5.16 16.25
CA ILE A 200 5.66 -6.05 15.18
C ILE A 200 6.02 -5.29 13.91
N PHE A 201 5.26 -4.27 13.54
CA PHE A 201 5.39 -3.66 12.21
C PHE A 201 5.91 -2.23 12.21
N ARG A 202 5.35 -1.33 13.06
CA ARG A 202 5.62 0.11 12.97
C ARG A 202 5.43 0.82 14.31
N SER A 203 6.53 1.01 15.01
CA SER A 203 6.55 1.63 16.37
C SER A 203 6.00 3.05 16.40
N GLU A 204 6.15 3.83 15.32
CA GLU A 204 5.60 5.19 15.22
C GLU A 204 4.07 5.26 15.36
N LEU A 205 3.36 4.15 15.13
CA LEU A 205 1.92 4.07 15.37
C LEU A 205 1.54 4.28 16.83
N GLY A 206 2.52 4.13 17.75
CA GLY A 206 2.38 4.55 19.14
C GLY A 206 2.02 6.02 19.30
N LEU A 207 2.50 6.91 18.40
CA LEU A 207 2.10 8.31 18.38
C LEU A 207 0.63 8.50 17.99
N TYR A 208 0.10 7.69 17.10
CA TYR A 208 -1.28 7.80 16.61
C TYR A 208 -2.27 7.11 17.55
N LEU A 209 -2.08 5.80 17.76
CA LEU A 209 -3.00 4.99 18.56
C LEU A 209 -2.85 5.27 20.06
N GLY A 210 -1.64 5.68 20.47
CA GLY A 210 -1.36 6.15 21.84
C GLY A 210 -2.11 7.43 22.20
N VAL A 211 -2.24 8.40 21.28
CA VAL A 211 -3.07 9.60 21.52
C VAL A 211 -4.53 9.21 21.74
N ILE A 212 -5.08 8.29 20.93
CA ILE A 212 -6.44 7.79 21.11
C ILE A 212 -6.58 7.11 22.48
N LEU A 213 -5.63 6.26 22.85
CA LEU A 213 -5.60 5.59 24.15
C LEU A 213 -5.56 6.60 25.32
N LEU A 214 -4.72 7.62 25.24
CA LEU A 214 -4.63 8.66 26.27
C LEU A 214 -5.96 9.40 26.44
N VAL A 215 -6.68 9.68 25.36
CA VAL A 215 -8.02 10.29 25.42
C VAL A 215 -9.02 9.35 26.09
N GLU A 216 -9.00 8.03 25.77
CA GLU A 216 -9.90 7.05 26.39
C GLU A 216 -9.63 6.90 27.90
N LEU A 217 -8.35 6.91 28.32
CA LEU A 217 -7.96 6.89 29.73
C LEU A 217 -8.35 8.20 30.43
N TRP A 218 -8.10 9.36 29.83
CA TRP A 218 -8.44 10.67 30.39
C TRP A 218 -9.95 10.83 30.60
N THR A 219 -10.72 10.39 29.61
CA THR A 219 -12.19 10.46 29.67
C THR A 219 -12.82 9.34 30.49
N GLN A 220 -12.02 8.50 31.13
CA GLN A 220 -12.44 7.35 31.97
C GLN A 220 -13.33 6.34 31.23
N ARG A 221 -13.33 6.33 29.90
CA ARG A 221 -14.02 5.29 29.10
C ARG A 221 -13.28 3.96 29.19
N LEU A 222 -11.96 4.02 29.40
CA LEU A 222 -11.13 2.87 29.73
C LEU A 222 -10.40 3.15 31.03
N HIS A 223 -10.65 2.35 32.08
CA HIS A 223 -9.94 2.50 33.36
C HIS A 223 -8.51 1.98 33.24
N LEU A 224 -7.55 2.70 33.85
CA LEU A 224 -6.12 2.38 33.80
C LEU A 224 -5.83 0.93 34.24
N PHE A 225 -6.47 0.46 35.30
CA PHE A 225 -6.25 -0.91 35.79
C PHE A 225 -6.75 -1.96 34.80
N THR A 226 -7.86 -1.71 34.10
CA THR A 226 -8.37 -2.58 33.03
C THR A 226 -7.40 -2.56 31.85
N PHE A 227 -6.89 -1.39 31.48
CA PHE A 227 -5.89 -1.27 30.42
C PHE A 227 -4.63 -2.07 30.75
N LEU A 228 -4.06 -1.93 31.96
CA LEU A 228 -2.87 -2.67 32.39
C LEU A 228 -3.07 -4.19 32.35
N LYS A 229 -4.24 -4.68 32.75
CA LYS A 229 -4.61 -6.11 32.64
C LYS A 229 -4.60 -6.64 31.21
N ILE A 230 -4.83 -5.79 30.22
CA ILE A 230 -4.84 -6.18 28.80
C ILE A 230 -3.48 -5.97 28.18
N VAL A 231 -2.85 -4.80 28.40
CA VAL A 231 -1.62 -4.41 27.67
C VAL A 231 -0.40 -5.20 28.12
N ILE A 232 -0.30 -5.56 29.43
CA ILE A 232 0.86 -6.30 29.94
C ILE A 232 0.94 -7.70 29.33
N PRO A 233 -0.11 -8.56 29.36
CA PRO A 233 -0.06 -9.85 28.71
C PRO A 233 0.11 -9.74 27.19
N ALA A 234 -0.56 -8.77 26.54
CA ALA A 234 -0.41 -8.53 25.12
C ALA A 234 1.02 -8.15 24.75
N GLY A 235 1.65 -7.23 25.51
CA GLY A 235 3.02 -6.81 25.27
C GLY A 235 4.02 -7.96 25.41
N ILE A 236 3.91 -8.73 26.49
CA ILE A 236 4.77 -9.90 26.73
C ILE A 236 4.64 -10.91 25.58
N PHE A 237 3.40 -11.23 25.19
CA PHE A 237 3.13 -12.18 24.10
C PHE A 237 3.68 -11.66 22.76
N LEU A 238 3.39 -10.40 22.39
CA LEU A 238 3.78 -9.84 21.09
C LEU A 238 5.30 -9.66 20.98
N ILE A 239 5.98 -9.19 22.04
CA ILE A 239 7.44 -9.09 22.06
C ILE A 239 8.05 -10.50 22.01
N GLY A 240 7.56 -11.43 22.81
CA GLY A 240 8.02 -12.82 22.77
C GLY A 240 7.86 -13.46 21.40
N LEU A 241 6.70 -13.27 20.76
CA LEU A 241 6.41 -13.79 19.43
C LEU A 241 7.38 -13.25 18.37
N THR A 242 7.55 -11.91 18.28
CA THR A 242 8.45 -11.31 17.29
C THR A 242 9.92 -11.68 17.56
N VAL A 243 10.37 -11.65 18.82
CA VAL A 243 11.75 -12.03 19.17
C VAL A 243 12.03 -13.49 18.81
N LEU A 244 11.15 -14.43 19.15
CA LEU A 244 11.37 -15.85 18.87
C LEU A 244 11.36 -16.13 17.37
N VAL A 245 10.36 -15.64 16.65
CA VAL A 245 10.22 -15.92 15.21
C VAL A 245 11.32 -15.20 14.42
N ASP A 246 11.51 -13.93 14.65
CA ASP A 246 12.44 -13.15 13.85
C ASP A 246 13.90 -13.51 14.14
N SER A 247 14.25 -13.88 15.39
CA SER A 247 15.60 -14.36 15.72
C SER A 247 15.97 -15.66 15.00
N TYR A 248 14.98 -16.54 14.75
CA TYR A 248 15.19 -17.75 13.96
C TYR A 248 15.61 -17.43 12.52
N PHE A 249 14.87 -16.53 11.85
CA PHE A 249 15.17 -16.19 10.45
C PHE A 249 16.42 -15.33 10.30
N TRP A 250 16.68 -14.41 11.26
CA TRP A 250 17.86 -13.55 11.23
C TRP A 250 19.13 -14.20 11.81
N LEU A 251 19.04 -15.45 12.31
CA LEU A 251 20.15 -16.21 12.91
C LEU A 251 20.86 -15.46 14.05
N ARG A 252 20.16 -14.55 14.73
CA ARG A 252 20.63 -13.78 15.89
C ARG A 252 19.46 -13.30 16.74
N TRP A 253 19.70 -13.13 18.04
CA TRP A 253 18.69 -12.54 18.92
C TRP A 253 18.42 -11.10 18.51
N LEU A 254 17.15 -10.78 18.20
CA LEU A 254 16.74 -9.41 17.90
C LEU A 254 15.23 -9.20 18.04
N TRP A 255 14.89 -7.95 18.23
CA TRP A 255 13.55 -7.42 18.02
C TRP A 255 13.63 -6.42 16.85
N PRO A 256 13.16 -6.77 15.65
CA PRO A 256 13.37 -5.95 14.45
C PRO A 256 12.87 -4.52 14.61
N GLU A 257 11.64 -4.34 15.10
CA GLU A 257 11.06 -3.00 15.21
C GLU A 257 11.75 -2.16 16.32
N GLY A 258 12.27 -2.80 17.34
CA GLY A 258 13.11 -2.14 18.36
C GLY A 258 14.42 -1.63 17.76
N GLU A 259 15.11 -2.40 16.91
CA GLU A 259 16.31 -1.94 16.19
C GLU A 259 15.98 -0.80 15.21
N VAL A 260 14.86 -0.88 14.48
CA VAL A 260 14.40 0.19 13.58
C VAL A 260 14.12 1.47 14.35
N PHE A 261 13.43 1.38 15.50
CA PHE A 261 13.16 2.53 16.36
C PHE A 261 14.46 3.16 16.86
N TRP A 262 15.39 2.34 17.36
CA TRP A 262 16.70 2.79 17.83
C TRP A 262 17.47 3.52 16.73
N TYR A 263 17.57 2.92 15.54
CA TYR A 263 18.27 3.47 14.37
C TYR A 263 17.71 4.82 13.93
N ASN A 264 16.38 4.91 13.79
CA ASN A 264 15.74 6.11 13.25
C ASN A 264 15.59 7.23 14.29
N THR A 265 15.31 6.90 15.55
CA THR A 265 14.93 7.89 16.58
C THR A 265 16.12 8.22 17.46
N VAL A 266 16.83 7.23 18.01
CA VAL A 266 17.93 7.47 18.97
C VAL A 266 19.21 7.86 18.23
N LEU A 267 19.57 7.11 17.17
CA LEU A 267 20.75 7.43 16.35
C LEU A 267 20.49 8.53 15.32
N ASN A 268 19.24 8.97 15.15
CA ASN A 268 18.79 10.01 14.22
C ASN A 268 19.32 9.85 12.79
N LYS A 269 19.48 8.60 12.32
CA LYS A 269 20.01 8.29 10.98
C LYS A 269 18.97 8.39 9.86
N SER A 270 17.71 8.70 10.19
CA SER A 270 16.63 8.89 9.22
C SER A 270 16.94 10.01 8.20
N SER A 271 17.75 11.01 8.58
CA SER A 271 18.18 12.11 7.70
C SER A 271 19.04 11.68 6.49
N HIS A 272 19.70 10.50 6.56
CA HIS A 272 20.50 9.97 5.45
C HIS A 272 19.63 9.59 4.23
N TRP A 273 18.34 9.37 4.42
CA TRP A 273 17.37 9.09 3.35
C TRP A 273 16.78 10.33 2.69
N GLY A 274 17.33 11.51 3.01
CA GLY A 274 16.84 12.81 2.56
C GLY A 274 15.95 13.50 3.58
N THR A 275 15.88 14.83 3.48
CA THR A 275 15.13 15.68 4.42
C THR A 275 14.05 16.47 3.69
N LEU A 276 12.90 16.65 4.32
CA LEU A 276 11.77 17.42 3.78
C LEU A 276 11.25 18.41 4.84
N PRO A 277 10.67 19.55 4.43
CA PRO A 277 10.18 20.59 5.34
C PRO A 277 9.10 20.05 6.29
N TYR A 278 8.95 20.68 7.47
CA TYR A 278 7.98 20.29 8.50
C TYR A 278 6.55 20.14 7.94
N LEU A 279 6.07 21.12 7.19
CA LEU A 279 4.70 21.14 6.66
C LEU A 279 4.50 20.26 5.39
N TRP A 280 5.50 19.51 4.94
CA TRP A 280 5.45 18.75 3.70
C TRP A 280 4.24 17.80 3.60
N TYR A 281 3.86 17.16 4.71
CA TYR A 281 2.68 16.31 4.73
C TYR A 281 1.41 17.07 4.39
N PHE A 282 1.27 18.31 4.89
CA PHE A 282 0.06 19.13 4.75
C PHE A 282 -0.08 19.73 3.36
N TYR A 283 0.98 20.27 2.77
CA TYR A 283 0.88 20.91 1.45
C TYR A 283 1.17 19.97 0.28
N SER A 284 1.75 18.81 0.50
CA SER A 284 2.16 17.89 -0.56
C SER A 284 1.52 16.50 -0.43
N ALA A 285 1.78 15.76 0.66
CA ALA A 285 1.37 14.35 0.76
C ALA A 285 -0.15 14.18 0.87
N ILE A 286 -0.79 14.89 1.80
CA ILE A 286 -2.26 14.81 2.01
C ILE A 286 -3.03 15.27 0.77
N PRO A 287 -2.73 16.44 0.15
CA PRO A 287 -3.42 16.84 -1.08
C PRO A 287 -3.22 15.85 -2.24
N ARG A 288 -2.03 15.29 -2.40
CA ARG A 288 -1.79 14.25 -3.43
C ARG A 288 -2.58 12.98 -3.15
N ALA A 289 -2.64 12.55 -1.88
CA ALA A 289 -3.32 11.31 -1.51
C ALA A 289 -4.84 11.41 -1.64
N LEU A 290 -5.42 12.53 -1.23
CA LEU A 290 -6.86 12.74 -1.18
C LEU A 290 -7.42 13.47 -2.41
N ALA A 291 -6.56 14.03 -3.26
CA ALA A 291 -6.92 14.84 -4.42
C ALA A 291 -7.94 15.93 -4.04
N PHE A 292 -9.04 16.09 -4.80
CA PHE A 292 -10.05 17.12 -4.53
C PHE A 292 -10.83 16.89 -3.22
N SER A 293 -10.78 15.68 -2.64
CA SER A 293 -11.46 15.38 -1.37
C SER A 293 -10.91 16.19 -0.20
N VAL A 294 -9.66 16.64 -0.24
CA VAL A 294 -9.06 17.44 0.84
C VAL A 294 -9.87 18.69 1.16
N LEU A 295 -10.53 19.30 0.16
CA LEU A 295 -11.34 20.51 0.31
C LEU A 295 -12.61 20.29 1.16
N PHE A 296 -13.09 19.05 1.25
CA PHE A 296 -14.30 18.71 1.98
C PHE A 296 -14.04 18.30 3.45
N ILE A 297 -12.77 18.12 3.89
CA ILE A 297 -12.46 17.80 5.28
C ILE A 297 -12.97 18.89 6.24
N PRO A 298 -12.63 20.17 6.06
CA PRO A 298 -13.14 21.22 6.96
C PRO A 298 -14.68 21.35 6.89
N VAL A 299 -15.28 21.12 5.73
CA VAL A 299 -16.75 21.10 5.58
C VAL A 299 -17.38 19.99 6.42
N GLY A 300 -16.80 18.78 6.40
CA GLY A 300 -17.26 17.67 7.22
C GLY A 300 -17.18 17.95 8.72
N LEU A 301 -16.06 18.51 9.17
CA LEU A 301 -15.84 18.90 10.57
C LEU A 301 -16.77 20.01 11.04
N TYR A 302 -17.13 20.94 10.15
CA TYR A 302 -18.10 21.99 10.44
C TYR A 302 -19.51 21.43 10.55
N LEU A 303 -19.90 20.58 9.60
CA LEU A 303 -21.26 20.03 9.54
C LEU A 303 -21.49 18.91 10.58
N THR A 304 -20.44 18.23 11.08
CA THR A 304 -20.54 17.05 11.95
C THR A 304 -19.48 17.10 13.06
N ALA A 305 -19.86 17.70 14.20
CA ALA A 305 -18.95 17.86 15.34
C ALA A 305 -18.47 16.52 15.93
N GLU A 306 -19.28 15.46 15.81
CA GLU A 306 -18.98 14.10 16.28
C GLU A 306 -17.79 13.45 15.59
N LEU A 307 -17.30 14.03 14.49
CA LEU A 307 -16.08 13.60 13.80
C LEU A 307 -14.80 14.07 14.47
N ARG A 308 -14.87 15.13 15.30
CA ARG A 308 -13.67 15.71 15.92
C ARG A 308 -12.83 14.72 16.71
N PRO A 309 -13.40 13.84 17.56
CA PRO A 309 -12.61 12.84 18.28
C PRO A 309 -11.86 11.87 17.37
N LEU A 310 -12.35 11.64 16.14
CA LEU A 310 -11.71 10.78 15.14
C LEU A 310 -10.60 11.51 14.37
N ILE A 311 -10.83 12.76 14.00
CA ILE A 311 -9.93 13.54 13.14
C ILE A 311 -8.79 14.19 13.92
N ILE A 312 -9.01 14.67 15.14
CA ILE A 312 -7.98 15.36 15.95
C ILE A 312 -6.77 14.48 16.20
N PRO A 313 -6.89 13.21 16.66
CA PRO A 313 -5.73 12.32 16.80
C PRO A 313 -4.97 12.08 15.50
N ALA A 314 -5.67 11.99 14.37
CA ALA A 314 -5.04 11.82 13.07
C ALA A 314 -4.22 13.05 12.65
N VAL A 315 -4.76 14.26 12.85
CA VAL A 315 -4.02 15.51 12.60
C VAL A 315 -2.83 15.64 13.54
N LEU A 316 -3.02 15.35 14.84
CA LEU A 316 -1.97 15.40 15.83
C LEU A 316 -0.83 14.42 15.51
N PHE A 317 -1.17 13.19 15.06
CA PHE A 317 -0.17 12.24 14.59
C PHE A 317 0.66 12.83 13.44
N VAL A 318 0.02 13.42 12.42
CA VAL A 318 0.73 14.02 11.29
C VAL A 318 1.62 15.17 11.77
N CYS A 319 1.14 16.02 12.68
CA CYS A 319 1.95 17.11 13.27
C CYS A 319 3.17 16.58 14.01
N LEU A 320 3.01 15.58 14.89
CA LEU A 320 4.10 14.98 15.65
C LEU A 320 5.09 14.26 14.73
N TYR A 321 4.58 13.50 13.77
CA TYR A 321 5.44 12.78 12.83
C TYR A 321 6.18 13.70 11.84
N SER A 322 5.70 14.93 11.64
CA SER A 322 6.35 15.96 10.84
C SER A 322 7.69 16.46 11.41
N PHE A 323 7.99 16.20 12.67
CA PHE A 323 9.29 16.52 13.26
C PHE A 323 10.42 15.63 12.72
N LEU A 324 10.10 14.42 12.22
CA LEU A 324 11.10 13.55 11.62
C LEU A 324 11.60 14.15 10.29
N PRO A 325 12.93 14.21 10.06
CA PRO A 325 13.52 14.82 8.85
C PRO A 325 13.06 14.10 7.58
N HIS A 326 13.14 12.77 7.55
CA HIS A 326 12.73 11.97 6.40
C HIS A 326 11.22 11.76 6.39
N LYS A 327 10.60 12.06 5.26
CA LYS A 327 9.14 11.98 5.09
C LYS A 327 8.77 11.29 3.80
N GLU A 328 7.84 10.34 3.89
CA GLU A 328 7.21 9.71 2.73
C GLU A 328 5.70 9.67 2.90
N LEU A 329 4.96 9.73 1.79
CA LEU A 329 3.50 9.71 1.81
C LEU A 329 2.95 8.45 2.50
N ARG A 330 3.58 7.30 2.28
CA ARG A 330 3.15 6.02 2.86
C ARG A 330 3.27 5.96 4.39
N PHE A 331 4.09 6.80 5.02
CA PHE A 331 4.22 6.80 6.48
C PHE A 331 2.97 7.29 7.20
N ILE A 332 2.16 8.10 6.53
CA ILE A 332 0.90 8.60 7.07
C ILE A 332 -0.34 7.98 6.41
N ILE A 333 -0.20 6.84 5.72
CA ILE A 333 -1.29 6.21 4.98
C ILE A 333 -2.51 5.87 5.86
N TYR A 334 -2.29 5.65 7.13
CA TYR A 334 -3.29 5.29 8.14
C TYR A 334 -4.37 6.36 8.34
N VAL A 335 -4.03 7.63 8.11
CA VAL A 335 -4.96 8.75 8.33
C VAL A 335 -5.83 9.04 7.11
N PHE A 336 -5.50 8.54 5.91
CA PHE A 336 -6.29 8.83 4.71
C PHE A 336 -7.72 8.29 4.80
N PRO A 337 -7.97 7.03 5.22
CA PRO A 337 -9.33 6.56 5.46
C PRO A 337 -10.06 7.38 6.52
N VAL A 338 -9.35 7.85 7.53
CA VAL A 338 -9.92 8.67 8.61
C VAL A 338 -10.40 10.03 8.08
N PHE A 339 -9.57 10.72 7.30
CA PHE A 339 -9.97 11.96 6.64
C PHE A 339 -11.13 11.75 5.67
N ASN A 340 -11.16 10.63 4.97
CA ASN A 340 -12.26 10.28 4.07
C ASN A 340 -13.60 10.10 4.79
N VAL A 341 -13.64 9.77 6.08
CA VAL A 341 -14.89 9.78 6.86
C VAL A 341 -15.45 11.19 6.97
N ALA A 342 -14.60 12.20 7.19
CA ALA A 342 -15.06 13.60 7.23
C ALA A 342 -15.59 14.06 5.87
N VAL A 343 -14.87 13.72 4.79
CA VAL A 343 -15.31 13.99 3.41
C VAL A 343 -16.64 13.32 3.13
N ALA A 344 -16.79 12.04 3.47
CA ALA A 344 -18.01 11.27 3.26
C ALA A 344 -19.21 11.87 4.01
N SER A 345 -19.00 12.31 5.24
CA SER A 345 -20.03 12.99 6.02
C SER A 345 -20.47 14.32 5.36
N ALA A 346 -19.50 15.13 4.87
CA ALA A 346 -19.78 16.35 4.14
C ALA A 346 -20.63 16.09 2.89
N VAL A 347 -20.15 15.21 2.02
CA VAL A 347 -20.80 14.86 0.74
C VAL A 347 -22.21 14.33 0.99
N THR A 348 -22.36 13.41 1.94
CA THR A 348 -23.66 12.83 2.30
C THR A 348 -24.65 13.91 2.77
N LYS A 349 -24.21 14.79 3.70
CA LYS A 349 -25.08 15.87 4.19
C LYS A 349 -25.43 16.89 3.11
N LEU A 350 -24.51 17.26 2.24
CA LEU A 350 -24.78 18.16 1.11
C LEU A 350 -25.78 17.51 0.14
N TRP A 351 -25.60 16.24 -0.18
CA TRP A 351 -26.50 15.51 -1.08
C TRP A 351 -27.90 15.36 -0.52
N LEU A 352 -28.08 15.00 0.74
CA LEU A 352 -29.38 14.85 1.38
C LEU A 352 -30.16 16.17 1.49
N ASN A 353 -29.44 17.31 1.57
CA ASN A 353 -30.05 18.63 1.67
C ASN A 353 -30.17 19.35 0.33
N ARG A 354 -29.83 18.74 -0.81
CA ARG A 354 -29.77 19.39 -2.14
C ARG A 354 -31.05 20.06 -2.61
N GLN A 355 -32.20 19.54 -2.18
CA GLN A 355 -33.51 20.08 -2.63
C GLN A 355 -33.99 21.30 -1.82
N LYS A 356 -33.33 21.66 -0.71
CA LYS A 356 -33.78 22.72 0.20
C LYS A 356 -33.52 24.13 -0.31
N ALA A 357 -32.59 24.34 -1.24
CA ALA A 357 -32.28 25.63 -1.85
C ALA A 357 -31.38 25.43 -3.09
N LYS A 358 -31.41 26.35 -4.06
CA LYS A 358 -30.57 26.33 -5.27
C LYS A 358 -29.06 26.25 -4.93
N VAL A 359 -28.61 27.02 -3.93
CA VAL A 359 -27.21 26.98 -3.46
C VAL A 359 -26.83 25.60 -2.92
N LYS A 360 -27.75 24.96 -2.17
CA LYS A 360 -27.49 23.58 -1.65
C LYS A 360 -27.45 22.55 -2.77
N TRP A 361 -28.26 22.73 -3.81
CA TRP A 361 -28.19 21.91 -5.02
C TRP A 361 -26.80 22.06 -5.70
N LEU A 362 -26.33 23.30 -5.91
CA LEU A 362 -25.02 23.56 -6.50
C LEU A 362 -23.90 22.94 -5.68
N LEU A 363 -23.92 23.11 -4.34
CA LEU A 363 -22.92 22.49 -3.46
C LEU A 363 -22.92 20.94 -3.54
N ALA A 364 -24.10 20.33 -3.68
CA ALA A 364 -24.21 18.89 -3.86
C ALA A 364 -23.66 18.44 -5.22
N VAL A 365 -23.87 19.21 -6.29
CA VAL A 365 -23.28 18.93 -7.60
C VAL A 365 -21.74 19.02 -7.53
N ILE A 366 -21.20 20.06 -6.90
CA ILE A 366 -19.75 20.18 -6.68
C ILE A 366 -19.21 18.99 -5.86
N ALA A 367 -19.97 18.56 -4.83
CA ALA A 367 -19.63 17.42 -3.99
C ALA A 367 -19.66 16.07 -4.75
N VAL A 368 -20.43 15.93 -5.81
CA VAL A 368 -20.37 14.75 -6.69
C VAL A 368 -19.28 14.92 -7.74
N ALA A 369 -19.14 16.10 -8.32
CA ALA A 369 -18.14 16.38 -9.34
C ALA A 369 -16.69 16.16 -8.85
N HIS A 370 -16.40 16.42 -7.55
CA HIS A 370 -15.06 16.15 -7.03
C HIS A 370 -14.68 14.66 -7.08
N ILE A 371 -15.65 13.74 -6.94
CA ILE A 371 -15.40 12.30 -7.05
C ILE A 371 -14.96 11.96 -8.48
N LEU A 372 -15.58 12.53 -9.49
CA LEU A 372 -15.15 12.39 -10.89
C LEU A 372 -13.74 12.97 -11.09
N GLY A 373 -13.47 14.13 -10.48
CA GLY A 373 -12.11 14.70 -10.48
C GLY A 373 -11.07 13.77 -9.85
N ASN A 374 -11.41 13.12 -8.72
CA ASN A 374 -10.53 12.12 -8.10
C ASN A 374 -10.26 10.94 -9.05
N VAL A 375 -11.28 10.44 -9.73
CA VAL A 375 -11.13 9.34 -10.71
C VAL A 375 -10.20 9.74 -11.85
N LEU A 376 -10.32 10.95 -12.38
CA LEU A 376 -9.42 11.45 -13.43
C LEU A 376 -7.97 11.53 -12.96
N VAL A 377 -7.74 12.08 -11.75
CA VAL A 377 -6.40 12.11 -11.12
C VAL A 377 -5.88 10.69 -10.89
N THR A 378 -6.74 9.77 -10.47
CA THR A 378 -6.39 8.36 -10.26
C THR A 378 -5.99 7.69 -11.56
N CYS A 379 -6.71 7.89 -12.65
CA CYS A 379 -6.34 7.37 -13.97
C CYS A 379 -4.97 7.92 -14.44
N MET A 380 -4.70 9.19 -14.21
CA MET A 380 -3.42 9.80 -14.53
C MET A 380 -2.28 9.17 -13.72
N PHE A 381 -2.42 9.08 -12.39
CA PHE A 381 -1.39 8.46 -11.55
C PHE A 381 -1.21 6.97 -11.85
N LEU A 382 -2.28 6.26 -12.18
CA LEU A 382 -2.21 4.85 -12.55
C LEU A 382 -1.44 4.65 -13.86
N TYR A 383 -1.67 5.50 -14.85
CA TYR A 383 -0.90 5.50 -16.09
C TYR A 383 0.59 5.78 -15.84
N ILE A 384 0.92 6.78 -15.03
CA ILE A 384 2.30 7.10 -14.66
C ILE A 384 2.95 5.92 -13.93
N SER A 385 2.24 5.35 -12.95
CA SER A 385 2.74 4.22 -12.16
C SER A 385 2.96 2.97 -12.98
N HIS A 386 2.10 2.71 -13.98
CA HIS A 386 2.30 1.60 -14.93
C HIS A 386 3.65 1.68 -15.65
N HIS A 387 4.11 2.89 -15.99
CA HIS A 387 5.38 3.12 -16.70
C HIS A 387 6.58 3.33 -15.77
N ASN A 388 6.42 3.12 -14.46
CA ASN A 388 7.47 3.40 -13.46
C ASN A 388 8.23 2.16 -13.00
N TYR A 389 8.19 1.05 -13.78
CA TYR A 389 8.85 -0.22 -13.48
C TYR A 389 9.68 -0.73 -14.66
N PRO A 390 10.67 0.05 -15.15
CA PRO A 390 11.43 -0.33 -16.34
C PRO A 390 12.27 -1.60 -16.13
N GLY A 391 12.80 -1.86 -14.92
CA GLY A 391 13.54 -3.09 -14.61
C GLY A 391 12.68 -4.34 -14.72
N GLY A 392 11.44 -4.32 -14.22
CA GLY A 392 10.50 -5.42 -14.35
C GLY A 392 10.12 -5.69 -15.81
N ILE A 393 9.99 -4.64 -16.63
CA ILE A 393 9.74 -4.76 -18.06
C ILE A 393 10.99 -5.32 -18.78
N ALA A 394 12.21 -4.89 -18.36
CA ALA A 394 13.46 -5.33 -18.94
C ALA A 394 13.68 -6.84 -18.77
N ILE A 395 13.51 -7.36 -17.56
CA ILE A 395 13.67 -8.80 -17.29
C ILE A 395 12.59 -9.62 -18.01
N ALA A 396 11.35 -9.15 -18.07
CA ALA A 396 10.29 -9.80 -18.85
C ALA A 396 10.60 -9.79 -20.36
N ARG A 397 11.27 -8.75 -20.87
CA ARG A 397 11.72 -8.67 -22.25
C ARG A 397 12.83 -9.66 -22.55
N LEU A 398 13.80 -9.82 -21.63
CA LEU A 398 14.85 -10.82 -21.72
C LEU A 398 14.27 -12.22 -21.86
N HIS A 399 13.32 -12.61 -21.00
CA HIS A 399 12.64 -13.92 -21.07
C HIS A 399 11.85 -14.16 -22.35
N ARG A 400 11.47 -13.13 -23.08
CA ARG A 400 10.78 -13.26 -24.39
C ARG A 400 11.74 -13.34 -25.56
N LEU A 401 12.94 -12.76 -25.44
CA LEU A 401 13.93 -12.72 -26.51
C LEU A 401 14.78 -13.97 -26.55
N GLU A 402 15.11 -14.51 -25.39
CA GLU A 402 15.96 -15.70 -25.27
C GLU A 402 15.12 -16.97 -25.13
N SER A 403 15.58 -18.04 -25.78
CA SER A 403 15.00 -19.38 -25.62
C SER A 403 15.25 -19.91 -24.20
N GLN A 404 14.33 -20.70 -23.67
CA GLN A 404 14.47 -21.33 -22.36
C GLN A 404 15.74 -22.23 -22.25
N ASN A 405 16.20 -22.76 -23.39
CA ASN A 405 17.36 -23.64 -23.46
C ASN A 405 18.70 -22.89 -23.66
N THR A 406 18.64 -21.56 -23.86
CA THR A 406 19.84 -20.73 -23.98
C THR A 406 20.50 -20.61 -22.62
N ASP A 407 21.81 -20.78 -22.56
CA ASP A 407 22.60 -20.48 -21.36
C ASP A 407 22.66 -18.96 -21.19
N VAL A 408 22.08 -18.44 -20.11
CA VAL A 408 22.00 -17.02 -19.83
C VAL A 408 22.57 -16.73 -18.43
N HIS A 409 23.65 -15.97 -18.43
CA HIS A 409 24.22 -15.33 -17.26
C HIS A 409 23.94 -13.84 -17.35
N VAL A 410 22.96 -13.34 -16.60
CA VAL A 410 22.54 -11.93 -16.66
C VAL A 410 23.01 -11.16 -15.43
N HIS A 411 23.70 -10.05 -15.67
CA HIS A 411 23.93 -9.03 -14.65
C HIS A 411 22.79 -8.03 -14.59
N ILE A 412 22.32 -7.74 -13.39
CA ILE A 412 21.20 -6.85 -13.09
C ILE A 412 21.74 -5.72 -12.22
N ASP A 413 21.90 -4.54 -12.77
CA ASP A 413 22.40 -3.39 -12.02
C ASP A 413 21.40 -2.86 -10.99
N VAL A 414 21.86 -1.93 -10.13
CA VAL A 414 21.07 -1.33 -9.05
C VAL A 414 19.80 -0.66 -9.59
N ALA A 415 19.89 0.10 -10.70
CA ALA A 415 18.75 0.80 -11.27
C ALA A 415 17.66 -0.16 -11.77
N THR A 416 18.06 -1.27 -12.36
CA THR A 416 17.17 -2.35 -12.80
C THR A 416 16.57 -3.08 -11.60
N ALA A 417 17.40 -3.50 -10.63
CA ALA A 417 16.96 -4.19 -9.43
C ALA A 417 15.92 -3.39 -8.64
N GLN A 418 16.14 -2.08 -8.47
CA GLN A 418 15.23 -1.19 -7.74
C GLN A 418 13.90 -0.92 -8.44
N SER A 419 13.79 -1.20 -9.74
CA SER A 419 12.65 -0.82 -10.56
C SER A 419 11.85 -2.00 -11.12
N GLY A 420 11.71 -3.10 -10.34
CA GLY A 420 10.73 -4.15 -10.63
C GLY A 420 11.28 -5.56 -10.74
N VAL A 421 12.56 -5.79 -10.50
CA VAL A 421 13.12 -7.14 -10.45
C VAL A 421 12.98 -7.72 -9.05
N THR A 422 12.53 -8.97 -8.99
CA THR A 422 12.39 -9.76 -7.76
C THR A 422 12.73 -11.22 -8.06
N ARG A 423 12.91 -12.06 -7.05
CA ARG A 423 13.05 -13.53 -7.26
C ARG A 423 11.82 -14.14 -7.94
N PHE A 424 10.64 -13.55 -7.79
CA PHE A 424 9.45 -13.97 -8.55
C PHE A 424 9.52 -13.66 -10.04
N THR A 425 10.35 -12.69 -10.47
CA THR A 425 10.55 -12.37 -11.90
C THR A 425 11.65 -13.20 -12.55
N GLN A 426 12.40 -13.99 -11.80
CA GLN A 426 13.40 -14.96 -12.27
C GLN A 426 12.67 -16.25 -12.67
N LEU A 427 12.27 -16.35 -13.94
CA LEU A 427 11.34 -17.39 -14.41
C LEU A 427 12.03 -18.68 -14.87
N ASN A 428 13.32 -18.63 -15.18
CA ASN A 428 14.07 -19.78 -15.66
C ASN A 428 15.10 -20.21 -14.59
N ASP A 429 14.93 -21.40 -14.04
CA ASP A 429 15.79 -21.91 -12.97
C ASP A 429 17.18 -22.34 -13.48
N ASN A 430 17.38 -22.48 -14.80
CA ASN A 430 18.68 -22.78 -15.41
C ASN A 430 19.52 -21.53 -15.70
N TRP A 431 18.92 -20.33 -15.61
CA TRP A 431 19.62 -19.07 -15.82
C TRP A 431 20.26 -18.55 -14.54
N VAL A 432 21.39 -17.89 -14.66
CA VAL A 432 22.07 -17.25 -13.54
C VAL A 432 21.70 -15.75 -13.52
N TYR A 433 21.10 -15.32 -12.43
CA TYR A 433 20.73 -13.91 -12.21
C TYR A 433 21.64 -13.33 -11.13
N ASN A 434 22.51 -12.43 -11.52
CA ASN A 434 23.49 -11.81 -10.62
C ASN A 434 23.14 -10.35 -10.36
N LYS A 435 23.13 -9.94 -9.08
CA LYS A 435 22.89 -8.57 -8.61
C LYS A 435 24.09 -8.00 -7.86
N THR A 436 25.30 -8.55 -8.05
CA THR A 436 26.49 -8.05 -7.38
C THR A 436 26.68 -6.56 -7.68
N GLU A 437 26.79 -5.77 -6.62
CA GLU A 437 27.00 -4.33 -6.70
C GLU A 437 28.47 -4.00 -6.80
N ASP A 438 28.81 -2.75 -7.17
CA ASP A 438 30.17 -2.18 -7.21
C ASP A 438 31.16 -2.86 -8.18
N LEU A 439 30.68 -3.60 -9.18
CA LEU A 439 31.53 -4.12 -10.24
C LEU A 439 32.07 -2.98 -11.11
N PRO A 440 33.38 -3.03 -11.49
CA PRO A 440 33.97 -2.02 -12.38
C PRO A 440 33.23 -1.95 -13.72
N VAL A 441 32.82 -0.77 -14.12
CA VAL A 441 32.17 -0.52 -15.42
C VAL A 441 33.09 -0.95 -16.55
N ALA A 442 32.58 -1.78 -17.47
CA ALA A 442 33.34 -2.38 -18.57
C ALA A 442 34.59 -3.19 -18.11
N GLY A 443 34.64 -3.58 -16.85
CA GLY A 443 35.70 -4.46 -16.31
C GLY A 443 35.60 -5.89 -16.85
N ILE A 444 36.66 -6.67 -16.62
CA ILE A 444 36.73 -8.09 -17.05
C ILE A 444 35.57 -8.90 -16.50
N ASP A 445 35.17 -8.64 -15.25
CA ASP A 445 34.05 -9.34 -14.60
C ASP A 445 32.74 -9.17 -15.39
N MET A 446 32.53 -7.99 -16.02
CA MET A 446 31.34 -7.74 -16.83
C MET A 446 31.30 -8.54 -18.14
N LEU A 447 32.44 -9.02 -18.61
CA LEU A 447 32.55 -9.87 -19.79
C LEU A 447 32.15 -11.34 -19.52
N SER A 448 32.05 -11.73 -18.26
CA SER A 448 31.56 -13.07 -17.89
C SER A 448 30.05 -13.23 -18.06
N TYR A 449 29.32 -12.11 -18.18
CA TYR A 449 27.87 -12.11 -18.35
C TYR A 449 27.49 -12.11 -19.82
N THR A 450 26.58 -12.99 -20.18
CA THR A 450 26.00 -13.04 -21.55
C THR A 450 25.06 -11.89 -21.83
N HIS A 451 24.43 -11.37 -20.77
CA HIS A 451 23.47 -10.26 -20.86
C HIS A 451 23.67 -9.26 -19.72
N LEU A 452 23.41 -7.97 -20.02
CA LEU A 452 23.42 -6.90 -19.03
C LEU A 452 22.08 -6.18 -19.05
N LEU A 453 21.46 -6.02 -17.87
CA LEU A 453 20.33 -5.13 -17.66
C LEU A 453 20.85 -3.93 -16.87
N CYS A 454 21.02 -2.79 -17.52
CA CYS A 454 21.66 -1.63 -16.91
C CYS A 454 20.95 -0.30 -17.23
N GLY A 455 20.88 0.54 -16.22
CA GLY A 455 20.47 1.96 -16.33
C GLY A 455 21.60 2.86 -16.82
N PRO A 456 21.37 4.19 -16.84
CA PRO A 456 22.41 5.17 -17.15
C PRO A 456 23.59 5.06 -16.19
N ILE A 457 24.81 5.09 -16.72
CA ILE A 457 26.05 5.02 -15.98
C ILE A 457 26.64 6.43 -15.96
N LYS A 458 26.78 7.03 -14.76
CA LYS A 458 27.25 8.43 -14.62
C LYS A 458 26.52 9.40 -15.56
N GLU A 459 25.17 9.26 -15.63
CA GLU A 459 24.26 10.03 -16.49
C GLU A 459 24.44 9.79 -18.02
N GLN A 460 25.32 8.89 -18.43
CA GLN A 460 25.55 8.51 -19.83
C GLN A 460 24.83 7.21 -20.18
N ILE A 461 24.57 7.01 -21.46
CA ILE A 461 23.96 5.78 -21.96
C ILE A 461 24.94 4.61 -21.89
N PRO A 462 24.52 3.41 -21.46
CA PRO A 462 25.42 2.25 -21.29
C PRO A 462 26.20 1.85 -22.55
N THR A 463 25.67 2.14 -23.74
CA THR A 463 26.35 1.85 -25.00
C THR A 463 27.69 2.54 -25.17
N MET A 464 27.91 3.67 -24.48
CA MET A 464 29.23 4.35 -24.50
C MET A 464 30.35 3.52 -23.84
N TYR A 465 29.97 2.58 -22.97
CA TYR A 465 30.93 1.73 -22.25
C TYR A 465 31.00 0.30 -22.79
N TYR A 466 29.91 -0.16 -23.44
CA TYR A 466 29.75 -1.57 -23.82
C TYR A 466 29.63 -1.79 -25.32
N SER A 467 29.70 -0.74 -26.18
CA SER A 467 29.54 -0.87 -27.64
C SER A 467 30.51 -1.86 -28.29
N ASP A 468 31.71 -2.04 -27.75
CA ASP A 468 32.72 -2.94 -28.29
C ASP A 468 32.45 -4.41 -27.95
N THR A 469 31.81 -4.65 -26.82
CA THR A 469 31.61 -5.99 -26.25
C THR A 469 30.18 -6.52 -26.31
N HIS A 470 29.18 -5.61 -26.36
CA HIS A 470 27.77 -5.97 -26.31
C HIS A 470 26.92 -5.22 -27.33
N ASP A 471 25.91 -5.89 -27.86
CA ASP A 471 24.90 -5.33 -28.75
C ASP A 471 23.61 -4.99 -27.98
N VAL A 472 22.96 -3.88 -28.35
CA VAL A 472 21.68 -3.48 -27.78
C VAL A 472 20.56 -4.35 -28.32
N GLN A 473 19.92 -5.12 -27.45
CA GLN A 473 18.74 -5.93 -27.81
C GLN A 473 17.43 -5.18 -27.60
N ALA A 474 17.35 -4.34 -26.59
CA ALA A 474 16.18 -3.52 -26.31
C ALA A 474 16.52 -2.30 -25.43
N VAL A 475 15.75 -1.22 -25.63
CA VAL A 475 15.76 -0.05 -24.74
C VAL A 475 14.38 0.09 -24.12
N ILE A 476 14.33 0.12 -22.79
CA ILE A 476 13.08 0.19 -22.03
C ILE A 476 12.83 1.63 -21.60
N LEU A 477 11.69 2.16 -22.05
CA LEU A 477 11.23 3.48 -21.67
C LEU A 477 10.50 3.44 -20.34
N GLY A 478 10.78 4.40 -19.47
CA GLY A 478 10.06 4.62 -18.21
C GLY A 478 9.53 6.05 -18.10
N PHE A 479 8.71 6.31 -17.08
CA PHE A 479 8.22 7.64 -16.77
C PHE A 479 9.38 8.62 -16.55
N ASP A 480 9.26 9.82 -17.10
CA ASP A 480 10.23 10.89 -16.96
C ASP A 480 9.64 12.08 -16.23
N LYS A 481 8.76 12.84 -16.86
CA LYS A 481 8.15 14.03 -16.29
C LYS A 481 6.74 14.29 -16.83
N ILE A 482 6.01 15.14 -16.10
CA ILE A 482 4.75 15.73 -16.56
C ILE A 482 5.07 17.17 -16.98
N TYR A 483 4.58 17.60 -18.13
CA TYR A 483 4.68 18.99 -18.57
C TYR A 483 3.40 19.46 -19.24
N ILE A 484 3.17 20.77 -19.22
CA ILE A 484 2.03 21.42 -19.85
C ILE A 484 2.49 22.03 -21.15
N ASP A 485 1.87 21.65 -22.26
CA ASP A 485 2.04 22.28 -23.57
C ASP A 485 0.71 22.99 -23.91
N LYS A 486 0.75 24.31 -23.94
CA LYS A 486 -0.42 25.15 -24.20
C LYS A 486 -0.90 25.11 -25.66
N TYR A 487 -0.05 24.63 -26.55
CA TYR A 487 -0.29 24.63 -28.01
C TYR A 487 -0.75 23.26 -28.54
N LYS A 488 -0.71 22.22 -27.68
CA LYS A 488 -1.00 20.85 -28.11
C LYS A 488 -2.05 20.19 -27.21
N PHE A 489 -3.18 19.82 -27.79
CA PHE A 489 -4.19 19.06 -27.04
C PHE A 489 -3.87 17.55 -27.02
N PRO A 490 -4.03 16.85 -25.87
CA PRO A 490 -4.36 17.38 -24.54
C PRO A 490 -3.24 18.23 -23.97
N PHE A 491 -3.54 19.30 -23.25
CA PHE A 491 -2.55 20.27 -22.74
C PHE A 491 -1.55 19.66 -21.75
N LEU A 492 -1.92 18.55 -21.10
CA LEU A 492 -1.06 17.82 -20.15
C LEU A 492 -0.39 16.64 -20.86
N HIS A 493 0.92 16.62 -20.87
CA HIS A 493 1.72 15.57 -21.49
C HIS A 493 2.52 14.80 -20.44
N ILE A 494 2.62 13.48 -20.64
CA ILE A 494 3.42 12.58 -19.81
C ILE A 494 4.58 12.08 -20.68
N ALA A 495 5.78 12.55 -20.39
CA ALA A 495 6.99 12.15 -21.10
C ALA A 495 7.54 10.83 -20.57
N ARG A 496 8.12 10.05 -21.48
CA ARG A 496 8.87 8.84 -21.17
C ARG A 496 10.27 8.96 -21.79
N SER A 497 11.28 8.47 -21.06
CA SER A 497 12.67 8.46 -21.54
C SER A 497 13.27 7.06 -21.37
N PRO A 498 14.36 6.73 -22.08
CA PRO A 498 15.11 5.51 -21.85
C PRO A 498 15.58 5.41 -20.40
N LYS A 499 15.31 4.27 -19.75
CA LYS A 499 15.67 4.03 -18.34
C LYS A 499 16.53 2.79 -18.15
N ILE A 500 16.30 1.71 -18.93
CA ILE A 500 17.06 0.47 -18.84
C ILE A 500 17.41 -0.01 -20.25
N TRP A 501 18.64 -0.46 -20.44
CA TRP A 501 19.14 -1.10 -21.65
C TRP A 501 19.32 -2.59 -21.40
N LEU A 502 18.83 -3.41 -22.32
CA LEU A 502 19.11 -4.83 -22.39
C LEU A 502 20.22 -5.00 -23.44
N LEU A 503 21.40 -5.42 -22.98
CA LEU A 503 22.56 -5.66 -23.81
C LEU A 503 22.86 -7.15 -23.85
N LYS A 504 23.33 -7.66 -24.99
CA LYS A 504 23.76 -9.03 -25.19
C LYS A 504 25.20 -9.05 -25.66
N GLN A 505 26.02 -9.90 -25.07
CA GLN A 505 27.42 -10.07 -25.44
C GLN A 505 27.55 -10.47 -26.90
N LYS A 506 28.45 -9.82 -27.62
CA LYS A 506 28.81 -10.17 -29.00
C LYS A 506 29.43 -11.56 -28.99
N LYS A 507 29.07 -12.39 -29.98
CA LYS A 507 29.79 -13.63 -30.19
C LYS A 507 31.20 -13.27 -30.64
N THR A 508 32.21 -13.68 -29.92
CA THR A 508 33.58 -13.73 -30.42
C THR A 508 33.60 -14.72 -31.55
N GLU A 509 33.84 -14.24 -32.79
CA GLU A 509 34.09 -15.08 -33.95
C GLU A 509 35.36 -15.89 -33.78
#